data_c3f0f19c556c650eb35237bc4a2f70cd
#
_entry.id   c3f0f19c556c650eb35237bc4a2f70cd
#
_cell.length_a   1.000
_cell.length_b   1.000
_cell.length_c   1.000
_cell.angle_alpha   90.00
_cell.angle_beta   90.00
_cell.angle_gamma   90.00
#
_symmetry.space_group_name_H-M   'P 1'
#
loop_
_entity.id
_entity.type
_entity.pdbx_description
1 polymer ?
#
loop_
_entity_poly.entity_id
_entity_poly.type
_entity_poly.pdbx_seq_one_letter_code
_entity_poly.pdbx_strand_id
1 'polypeptide(L)'
;MAVGCNDYSKKNGTVVSSGYKLERAGGYVVFDSPLQPTDTVTVSGQALTLIQCGGFFNWSIDFEQETTESTTFASGGWKEYTATIKGWKGSAEAYWGDDRFFKSLGNIIVVKLFVDSGASQKCFEGFAIITSEGIESAVDELVKDKIDFEGVGELFIRL
;
A
#
# COMPACT_ATOMS: atom_id res chain seq x y z
N MET A 1 -6.36 -15.96 -3.18
CA MET A 1 -7.83 -16.17 -3.05
C MET A 1 -8.42 -14.80 -2.77
N ALA A 2 -9.00 -14.15 -3.79
CA ALA A 2 -9.63 -12.84 -3.59
C ALA A 2 -10.84 -13.05 -2.66
N VAL A 3 -10.77 -12.50 -1.47
CA VAL A 3 -11.90 -12.46 -0.56
C VAL A 3 -12.94 -11.56 -1.22
N GLY A 4 -13.99 -12.17 -1.76
CA GLY A 4 -15.14 -11.46 -2.28
C GLY A 4 -15.91 -10.85 -1.13
N CYS A 5 -15.46 -9.70 -0.66
CA CYS A 5 -16.29 -8.86 0.20
C CYS A 5 -17.30 -8.16 -0.70
N ASN A 6 -18.56 -8.35 -0.41
CA ASN A 6 -19.64 -7.51 -0.94
C ASN A 6 -19.56 -6.13 -0.24
N ASP A 7 -18.45 -5.41 -0.50
CA ASP A 7 -18.32 -4.05 -0.04
C ASP A 7 -19.27 -3.18 -0.84
N TYR A 8 -20.19 -2.53 -0.17
CA TYR A 8 -21.08 -1.55 -0.80
C TYR A 8 -21.11 -0.26 0.01
N SER A 9 -21.27 0.83 -0.71
CA SER A 9 -21.46 2.15 -0.13
C SER A 9 -22.89 2.59 -0.29
N LYS A 10 -23.44 3.23 0.73
CA LYS A 10 -24.75 3.88 0.66
C LYS A 10 -24.59 5.37 0.85
N LYS A 11 -25.24 6.14 -0.01
CA LYS A 11 -25.41 7.58 0.16
C LYS A 11 -26.89 7.86 0.43
N ASN A 12 -27.18 8.50 1.56
CA ASN A 12 -28.55 8.81 2.00
C ASN A 12 -29.48 7.58 2.01
N GLY A 13 -28.95 6.43 2.46
CA GLY A 13 -29.69 5.17 2.53
C GLY A 13 -29.80 4.38 1.23
N THR A 14 -29.39 4.96 0.09
CA THR A 14 -29.43 4.29 -1.21
C THR A 14 -28.06 3.68 -1.53
N VAL A 15 -28.05 2.43 -1.99
CA VAL A 15 -26.82 1.76 -2.44
C VAL A 15 -26.27 2.46 -3.68
N VAL A 16 -24.99 2.83 -3.64
CA VAL A 16 -24.30 3.46 -4.76
C VAL A 16 -23.32 2.45 -5.33
N SER A 17 -23.40 2.19 -6.63
CA SER A 17 -22.54 1.23 -7.33
C SER A 17 -21.44 1.90 -8.18
N SER A 18 -21.46 3.22 -8.30
CA SER A 18 -20.50 4.00 -9.09
C SER A 18 -20.33 5.40 -8.52
N GLY A 19 -19.34 6.14 -9.02
CA GLY A 19 -19.06 7.51 -8.57
C GLY A 19 -18.25 7.58 -7.28
N TYR A 20 -17.60 6.50 -6.91
CA TYR A 20 -16.68 6.45 -5.76
C TYR A 20 -15.58 5.39 -5.96
N LYS A 21 -14.46 5.57 -5.27
CA LYS A 21 -13.35 4.63 -5.19
C LYS A 21 -13.15 4.20 -3.74
N LEU A 22 -12.94 2.91 -3.52
CA LEU A 22 -12.60 2.35 -2.20
C LEU A 22 -11.08 2.21 -2.08
N GLU A 23 -10.50 2.94 -1.17
CA GLU A 23 -9.10 2.78 -0.76
C GLU A 23 -9.05 1.83 0.44
N ARG A 24 -8.98 0.54 0.15
CA ARG A 24 -9.11 -0.51 1.17
C ARG A 24 -7.99 -0.52 2.18
N ALA A 25 -6.75 -0.21 1.75
CA ALA A 25 -5.59 -0.17 2.63
C ALA A 25 -5.72 0.89 3.73
N GLY A 26 -6.26 2.06 3.39
CA GLY A 26 -6.49 3.17 4.32
C GLY A 26 -7.89 3.19 4.95
N GLY A 27 -8.82 2.36 4.47
CA GLY A 27 -10.21 2.34 4.95
C GLY A 27 -11.01 3.56 4.54
N TYR A 28 -10.78 4.11 3.35
CA TYR A 28 -11.44 5.33 2.87
C TYR A 28 -12.35 5.09 1.67
N VAL A 29 -13.38 5.90 1.60
CA VAL A 29 -14.24 6.04 0.41
C VAL A 29 -14.05 7.43 -0.16
N VAL A 30 -13.56 7.49 -1.38
CA VAL A 30 -13.35 8.75 -2.10
C VAL A 30 -14.44 8.87 -3.16
N PHE A 31 -15.26 9.92 -3.06
CA PHE A 31 -16.30 10.19 -4.04
C PHE A 31 -15.77 11.06 -5.17
N ASP A 32 -16.19 10.77 -6.40
CA ASP A 32 -15.81 11.54 -7.60
C ASP A 32 -16.39 12.98 -7.57
N SER A 33 -17.46 13.18 -6.79
CA SER A 33 -18.09 14.49 -6.58
C SER A 33 -18.11 14.85 -5.11
N PRO A 34 -17.94 16.13 -4.76
CA PRO A 34 -18.02 16.60 -3.38
C PRO A 34 -19.34 16.20 -2.71
N LEU A 35 -19.26 15.70 -1.49
CA LEU A 35 -20.44 15.42 -0.66
C LEU A 35 -21.02 16.74 -0.13
N GLN A 36 -22.36 16.78 -0.02
CA GLN A 36 -23.04 17.88 0.66
C GLN A 36 -22.95 17.68 2.18
N PRO A 37 -22.98 18.76 2.98
CA PRO A 37 -22.92 18.64 4.44
C PRO A 37 -24.03 17.81 5.07
N THR A 38 -25.14 17.61 4.35
CA THR A 38 -26.30 16.80 4.76
C THR A 38 -26.22 15.35 4.29
N ASP A 39 -25.23 14.99 3.47
CA ASP A 39 -25.10 13.62 2.97
C ASP A 39 -24.64 12.68 4.08
N THR A 40 -25.31 11.56 4.21
CA THR A 40 -24.92 10.47 5.08
C THR A 40 -24.33 9.33 4.26
N VAL A 41 -23.09 8.94 4.58
CA VAL A 41 -22.41 7.82 3.92
C VAL A 41 -22.31 6.66 4.91
N THR A 42 -22.71 5.48 4.46
CA THR A 42 -22.56 4.24 5.21
C THR A 42 -21.81 3.24 4.34
N VAL A 43 -20.74 2.68 4.89
CA VAL A 43 -19.96 1.61 4.24
C VAL A 43 -20.18 0.33 5.02
N SER A 44 -20.45 -0.76 4.31
CA SER A 44 -20.56 -2.10 4.88
C SER A 44 -19.49 -2.98 4.25
N GLY A 45 -18.73 -3.65 5.09
CA GLY A 45 -17.64 -4.52 4.67
C GLY A 45 -17.02 -5.25 5.85
N GLN A 46 -16.03 -6.06 5.59
CA GLN A 46 -15.26 -6.75 6.61
C GLN A 46 -14.01 -5.94 6.93
N ALA A 47 -13.89 -5.48 8.18
CA ALA A 47 -12.69 -4.79 8.65
C ALA A 47 -11.61 -5.81 9.04
N LEU A 48 -10.37 -5.53 8.66
CA LEU A 48 -9.21 -6.26 9.17
C LEU A 48 -8.82 -5.70 10.54
N THR A 49 -8.54 -6.58 11.48
CA THR A 49 -7.91 -6.17 12.74
C THR A 49 -6.43 -5.94 12.48
N LEU A 50 -6.01 -4.68 12.49
CA LEU A 50 -4.62 -4.31 12.31
C LEU A 50 -3.92 -4.24 13.67
N ILE A 51 -2.75 -4.84 13.75
CA ILE A 51 -1.84 -4.67 14.88
C ILE A 51 -0.77 -3.67 14.42
N GLN A 52 -0.71 -2.52 15.08
CA GLN A 52 0.30 -1.53 14.77
C GLN A 52 1.67 -2.03 15.21
N CYS A 53 2.61 -2.08 14.28
CA CYS A 53 4.01 -2.31 14.56
C CYS A 53 4.72 -0.96 14.61
N GLY A 54 5.33 -0.65 15.75
CA GLY A 54 6.12 0.56 15.95
C GLY A 54 7.61 0.24 16.01
N GLY A 55 8.43 1.28 16.19
CA GLY A 55 9.86 1.12 16.36
C GLY A 55 10.69 1.19 15.08
N PHE A 56 10.06 1.41 13.94
CA PHE A 56 10.78 1.68 12.69
C PHE A 56 11.46 3.04 12.74
N PHE A 57 12.73 3.06 12.35
CA PHE A 57 13.54 4.28 12.30
C PHE A 57 13.97 4.64 10.87
N ASN A 58 13.83 3.70 9.93
CA ASN A 58 14.17 3.91 8.52
C ASN A 58 13.21 3.14 7.63
N TRP A 59 12.90 3.69 6.45
CA TRP A 59 12.15 3.01 5.42
C TRP A 59 12.48 3.57 4.04
N SER A 60 12.29 2.76 3.02
CA SER A 60 12.38 3.17 1.61
C SER A 60 11.22 2.58 0.81
N ILE A 61 10.90 3.22 -0.29
CA ILE A 61 9.92 2.75 -1.27
C ILE A 61 10.39 3.07 -2.67
N ASP A 62 10.30 2.10 -3.56
CA ASP A 62 10.65 2.20 -4.96
C ASP A 62 9.43 1.92 -5.82
N PHE A 63 9.24 2.75 -6.85
CA PHE A 63 8.17 2.59 -7.83
C PHE A 63 8.77 2.09 -9.13
N GLU A 64 8.16 1.07 -9.70
CA GLU A 64 8.60 0.46 -10.94
C GLU A 64 7.50 0.54 -11.99
N GLN A 65 7.90 0.88 -13.21
CA GLN A 65 7.04 0.83 -14.38
C GLN A 65 7.74 -0.04 -15.42
N GLU A 66 7.20 -1.21 -15.67
CA GLU A 66 7.70 -2.08 -16.73
C GLU A 66 7.35 -1.51 -18.09
N THR A 67 8.25 -1.74 -19.06
CA THR A 67 8.06 -1.35 -20.45
C THR A 67 8.36 -2.51 -21.37
N THR A 68 7.59 -2.62 -22.46
CA THR A 68 7.83 -3.57 -23.54
C THR A 68 8.18 -2.84 -24.80
N GLU A 69 9.18 -3.32 -25.55
CA GLU A 69 9.54 -2.75 -26.83
C GLU A 69 8.41 -2.97 -27.86
N SER A 70 7.95 -1.90 -28.48
CA SER A 70 6.87 -1.89 -29.48
C SER A 70 7.34 -1.38 -30.85
N THR A 71 8.67 -1.40 -31.07
CA THR A 71 9.30 -0.94 -32.31
C THR A 71 8.76 -1.68 -33.55
N THR A 72 8.40 -0.93 -34.57
CA THR A 72 7.92 -1.44 -35.88
C THR A 72 8.77 -0.89 -37.02
N PHE A 73 8.58 -1.39 -38.24
CA PHE A 73 9.24 -0.84 -39.42
C PHE A 73 8.86 0.62 -39.72
N ALA A 74 7.73 1.08 -39.17
CA ALA A 74 7.28 2.47 -39.29
C ALA A 74 7.95 3.42 -38.28
N SER A 75 8.71 2.90 -37.31
CA SER A 75 9.35 3.70 -36.24
C SER A 75 10.58 4.48 -36.71
N GLY A 76 10.89 4.49 -38.03
CA GLY A 76 11.95 5.31 -38.60
C GLY A 76 13.36 5.03 -38.07
N GLY A 77 13.62 3.82 -37.58
CA GLY A 77 14.89 3.40 -36.99
C GLY A 77 15.08 3.73 -35.52
N TRP A 78 14.06 4.28 -34.86
CA TRP A 78 14.06 4.54 -33.41
C TRP A 78 13.34 3.44 -32.65
N LYS A 79 13.81 3.17 -31.43
CA LYS A 79 13.13 2.26 -30.51
C LYS A 79 11.92 2.93 -29.88
N GLU A 80 10.81 2.22 -29.89
CA GLU A 80 9.57 2.62 -29.23
C GLU A 80 9.27 1.67 -28.08
N TYR A 81 8.74 2.21 -26.99
CA TYR A 81 8.40 1.44 -25.78
C TYR A 81 6.98 1.75 -25.36
N THR A 82 6.28 0.71 -24.95
CA THR A 82 4.93 0.83 -24.35
C THR A 82 5.03 0.45 -22.87
N ALA A 83 4.47 1.30 -22.01
CA ALA A 83 4.36 1.02 -20.58
C ALA A 83 3.36 -0.12 -20.33
N THR A 84 3.71 -1.07 -19.45
CA THR A 84 2.90 -2.24 -19.12
C THR A 84 2.43 -2.22 -17.68
N ILE A 85 3.09 -2.94 -16.79
CA ILE A 85 2.65 -3.15 -15.41
C ILE A 85 3.39 -2.19 -14.47
N LYS A 86 2.66 -1.64 -13.52
CA LYS A 86 3.22 -0.87 -12.41
C LYS A 86 3.39 -1.76 -11.20
N GLY A 87 4.51 -1.62 -10.52
CA GLY A 87 4.81 -2.26 -9.26
C GLY A 87 5.40 -1.28 -8.26
N TRP A 88 5.46 -1.70 -7.03
CA TRP A 88 6.19 -0.99 -5.99
C TRP A 88 6.73 -2.00 -4.98
N LYS A 89 7.86 -1.68 -4.40
CA LYS A 89 8.52 -2.45 -3.37
C LYS A 89 9.15 -1.52 -2.36
N GLY A 90 9.53 -2.04 -1.22
CA GLY A 90 10.21 -1.23 -0.24
C GLY A 90 10.87 -2.05 0.84
N SER A 91 11.56 -1.35 1.73
CA SER A 91 12.16 -1.93 2.92
C SER A 91 11.92 -1.05 4.14
N ALA A 92 11.94 -1.65 5.29
CA ALA A 92 11.86 -0.92 6.55
C ALA A 92 12.79 -1.56 7.59
N GLU A 93 13.37 -0.72 8.44
CA GLU A 93 14.31 -1.12 9.48
C GLU A 93 13.77 -0.72 10.85
N ALA A 94 13.79 -1.67 11.78
CA ALA A 94 13.38 -1.48 13.16
C ALA A 94 14.44 -2.03 14.11
N TYR A 95 14.34 -1.69 15.40
CA TYR A 95 15.04 -2.47 16.41
C TYR A 95 14.27 -3.74 16.68
N TRP A 96 14.99 -4.86 16.70
CA TRP A 96 14.38 -6.15 16.94
C TRP A 96 13.64 -6.18 18.28
N GLY A 97 12.38 -6.56 18.24
CA GLY A 97 11.53 -6.61 19.42
C GLY A 97 10.85 -7.96 19.63
N ASP A 98 10.51 -8.64 18.54
CA ASP A 98 9.85 -9.94 18.58
C ASP A 98 9.87 -10.63 17.19
N ASP A 99 9.26 -11.81 17.10
CA ASP A 99 9.24 -12.67 15.92
C ASP A 99 8.03 -12.43 14.98
N ARG A 100 7.38 -11.28 15.09
CA ARG A 100 6.15 -10.98 14.34
C ARG A 100 6.35 -10.96 12.83
N PHE A 101 7.46 -10.38 12.38
CA PHE A 101 7.75 -10.27 10.94
C PHE A 101 8.07 -11.65 10.37
N PHE A 102 8.84 -12.46 11.07
CA PHE A 102 9.13 -13.84 10.69
C PHE A 102 7.84 -14.65 10.51
N LYS A 103 6.91 -14.56 11.45
CA LYS A 103 5.61 -15.23 11.38
C LYS A 103 4.71 -14.68 10.27
N SER A 104 5.00 -13.49 9.80
CA SER A 104 4.23 -12.81 8.74
C SER A 104 4.83 -12.94 7.35
N LEU A 105 5.95 -13.64 7.20
CA LEU A 105 6.56 -13.89 5.90
C LEU A 105 5.56 -14.55 4.95
N GLY A 106 5.43 -14.00 3.76
CA GLY A 106 4.48 -14.45 2.73
C GLY A 106 3.03 -14.08 2.98
N ASN A 107 2.71 -13.43 4.09
CA ASN A 107 1.36 -12.95 4.36
C ASN A 107 1.15 -11.52 3.81
N ILE A 108 -0.10 -11.22 3.46
CA ILE A 108 -0.48 -9.86 3.07
C ILE A 108 -0.58 -9.00 4.33
N ILE A 109 0.14 -7.89 4.31
CA ILE A 109 0.13 -6.86 5.35
C ILE A 109 -0.40 -5.53 4.78
N VAL A 110 -0.81 -4.63 5.66
CA VAL A 110 -1.05 -3.23 5.32
C VAL A 110 0.20 -2.44 5.68
N VAL A 111 0.76 -1.78 4.69
CA VAL A 111 1.91 -0.89 4.85
C VAL A 111 1.40 0.55 4.90
N LYS A 112 1.83 1.29 5.92
CA LYS A 112 1.56 2.72 6.07
C LYS A 112 2.85 3.43 6.45
N LEU A 113 3.41 4.17 5.50
CA LEU A 113 4.71 4.85 5.62
C LEU A 113 4.48 6.34 5.74
N PHE A 114 4.79 6.90 6.89
CA PHE A 114 4.63 8.34 7.16
C PHE A 114 5.83 9.12 6.65
N VAL A 115 5.59 10.17 5.88
CA VAL A 115 6.62 11.07 5.37
C VAL A 115 6.97 12.15 6.40
N ASP A 116 5.99 12.55 7.20
CA ASP A 116 6.20 13.49 8.29
C ASP A 116 5.46 13.03 9.56
N SER A 117 5.92 13.53 10.70
CA SER A 117 5.29 13.31 12.01
C SER A 117 4.26 14.39 12.37
N GLY A 118 3.95 15.29 11.45
CA GLY A 118 3.05 16.42 11.66
C GLY A 118 1.57 16.06 11.64
N ALA A 119 0.74 17.07 11.88
CA ALA A 119 -0.72 16.91 11.90
C ALA A 119 -1.32 16.52 10.53
N SER A 120 -0.62 16.77 9.43
CA SER A 120 -1.06 16.43 8.08
C SER A 120 -1.02 14.94 7.77
N GLN A 121 -0.23 14.16 8.53
CA GLN A 121 -0.10 12.71 8.38
C GLN A 121 0.07 12.24 6.92
N LYS A 122 0.91 12.96 6.17
CA LYS A 122 1.23 12.56 4.81
C LYS A 122 1.85 11.17 4.79
N CYS A 123 1.30 10.28 4.01
CA CYS A 123 1.75 8.89 4.01
C CYS A 123 1.51 8.19 2.68
N PHE A 124 2.24 7.09 2.50
CA PHE A 124 1.96 6.07 1.48
C PHE A 124 1.21 4.92 2.15
N GLU A 125 0.16 4.43 1.53
CA GLU A 125 -0.66 3.34 2.05
C GLU A 125 -0.90 2.28 0.97
N GLY A 126 -0.70 1.00 1.30
CA GLY A 126 -0.93 -0.09 0.36
C GLY A 126 -0.93 -1.46 1.02
N PHE A 127 -1.30 -2.47 0.24
CA PHE A 127 -1.11 -3.86 0.63
C PHE A 127 0.23 -4.35 0.11
N ALA A 128 0.95 -5.11 0.91
CA ALA A 128 2.23 -5.71 0.53
C ALA A 128 2.37 -7.12 1.10
N ILE A 129 3.30 -7.87 0.56
CA ILE A 129 3.75 -9.16 1.09
C ILE A 129 5.17 -8.98 1.61
N ILE A 130 5.46 -9.44 2.83
CA ILE A 130 6.82 -9.48 3.34
C ILE A 130 7.54 -10.60 2.60
N THR A 131 8.61 -10.23 1.90
CA THR A 131 9.39 -11.15 1.06
C THR A 131 10.66 -11.64 1.75
N SER A 132 11.22 -10.84 2.64
CA SER A 132 12.39 -11.23 3.43
C SER A 132 12.42 -10.52 4.78
N GLU A 133 13.12 -11.13 5.72
CA GLU A 133 13.48 -10.57 7.02
C GLU A 133 14.95 -10.90 7.28
N GLY A 134 15.72 -9.91 7.67
CA GLY A 134 17.12 -10.05 8.04
C GLY A 134 17.35 -9.47 9.42
N ILE A 135 17.95 -10.24 10.32
CA ILE A 135 18.29 -9.80 11.68
C ILE A 135 19.80 -9.61 11.74
N GLU A 136 20.23 -8.42 12.09
CA GLU A 136 21.64 -8.07 12.25
C GLU A 136 21.94 -7.74 13.71
N SER A 137 23.00 -8.33 14.23
CA SER A 137 23.49 -8.07 15.58
C SER A 137 25.00 -7.82 15.56
N ALA A 138 25.42 -6.73 16.15
CA ALA A 138 26.84 -6.41 16.36
C ALA A 138 27.13 -6.28 17.84
N VAL A 139 28.40 -6.47 18.22
CA VAL A 139 28.84 -6.24 19.59
C VAL A 139 28.72 -4.74 19.88
N ASP A 140 28.07 -4.40 20.99
CA ASP A 140 27.80 -3.04 21.44
C ASP A 140 26.73 -2.24 20.66
N GLU A 141 25.95 -2.90 19.77
CA GLU A 141 24.82 -2.27 19.08
C GLU A 141 23.49 -2.96 19.42
N LEU A 142 22.40 -2.23 19.24
CA LEU A 142 21.05 -2.81 19.31
C LEU A 142 20.84 -3.72 18.10
N VAL A 143 20.22 -4.85 18.33
CA VAL A 143 19.84 -5.78 17.25
C VAL A 143 18.87 -5.07 16.30
N LYS A 144 19.19 -5.07 15.03
CA LYS A 144 18.38 -4.46 13.97
C LYS A 144 17.64 -5.56 13.22
N ASP A 145 16.43 -5.24 12.85
CA ASP A 145 15.55 -6.06 12.04
C ASP A 145 15.22 -5.28 10.75
N LYS A 146 15.49 -5.89 9.61
CA LYS A 146 15.22 -5.35 8.30
C LYS A 146 14.21 -6.24 7.58
N ILE A 147 13.12 -5.67 7.17
CA ILE A 147 12.11 -6.33 6.33
C ILE A 147 12.12 -5.75 4.93
N ASP A 148 12.02 -6.62 3.93
CA ASP A 148 11.73 -6.23 2.55
C ASP A 148 10.30 -6.68 2.22
N PHE A 149 9.60 -5.86 1.47
CA PHE A 149 8.23 -6.13 1.08
C PHE A 149 7.96 -5.73 -0.36
N GLU A 150 7.04 -6.44 -0.99
CA GLU A 150 6.60 -6.21 -2.36
C GLU A 150 5.12 -5.86 -2.38
N GLY A 151 4.76 -4.83 -3.13
CA GLY A 151 3.42 -4.28 -3.20
C GLY A 151 2.42 -5.21 -3.89
N VAL A 152 1.22 -5.27 -3.35
CA VAL A 152 0.09 -6.00 -3.93
C VAL A 152 -0.98 -5.01 -4.35
N GLY A 153 -1.02 -4.73 -5.65
CA GLY A 153 -1.96 -3.76 -6.21
C GLY A 153 -1.51 -2.31 -6.06
N GLU A 154 -2.46 -1.41 -6.03
CA GLU A 154 -2.22 0.04 -6.05
C GLU A 154 -1.69 0.55 -4.71
N LEU A 155 -0.73 1.48 -4.79
CA LEU A 155 -0.28 2.28 -3.66
C LEU A 155 -0.99 3.64 -3.68
N PHE A 156 -1.52 4.04 -2.56
CA PHE A 156 -2.19 5.32 -2.36
C PHE A 156 -1.25 6.32 -1.71
N ILE A 157 -1.30 7.57 -2.17
CA ILE A 157 -0.49 8.67 -1.65
C ILE A 157 -1.44 9.67 -1.03
N ARG A 158 -1.23 9.98 0.25
CA ARG A 158 -1.91 11.07 0.97
C ARG A 158 -0.95 12.21 1.17
N LEU A 159 -1.31 13.37 0.68
CA LEU A 159 -0.51 14.60 0.76
C LEU A 159 -1.18 15.65 1.66
#